data_aef9c94b5df9637f6b4a63de887d1bcf
#
_entry.id   aef9c94b5df9637f6b4a63de887d1bcf
#
_cell.length_a   1.000
_cell.length_b   1.000
_cell.length_c   1.000
_cell.angle_alpha   90.00
_cell.angle_beta   90.00
_cell.angle_gamma   90.00
#
_symmetry.space_group_name_H-M   'P 1'
#
loop_
_entity.id
_entity.type
_entity.pdbx_description
1 polymer ?
#
loop_
_entity_poly.entity_id
_entity_poly.type
_entity_poly.pdbx_seq_one_letter_code
_entity_poly.pdbx_strand_id
1 'polypeptide(L)'
;SSLKVMVPKSTLPSYPSTEGAVIGAAVEMMKLLFPGDQEFIQQKAEEHRRASIISGANVRSDVEAGEALGRSVAQKFVARARTDRAGQAGGNPAQWSSMEDTAITKGETPWYSLELPKRPPMLPLFGKVKPFLFDSATVVALRPGPPPSVHSEQMKKETVEIYEMIANPTRERTGIVHFWADGVGTSTPSGHWDDIAAKDFLTKNYSEIRWARNFALLNMALNDAAIVCWDTKFYYFNPRPTQLNARIKTLTGIPNFPAYISGHSTFSGAAAAIL
;
A
#
# COMPACT_ATOMS: atom_id res chain seq x y z
N SER A 1 -38.13 21.98 -24.48
CA SER A 1 -38.34 20.83 -23.63
C SER A 1 -37.20 20.74 -22.66
N SER A 2 -37.47 20.69 -21.34
CA SER A 2 -36.47 20.52 -20.32
C SER A 2 -35.94 19.07 -20.39
N LEU A 3 -34.60 18.91 -20.46
CA LEU A 3 -33.97 17.61 -20.32
C LEU A 3 -34.28 17.00 -18.96
N LYS A 4 -34.79 15.76 -18.95
CA LYS A 4 -35.02 15.02 -17.72
C LYS A 4 -33.73 14.35 -17.29
N VAL A 5 -33.16 14.82 -16.19
CA VAL A 5 -31.92 14.28 -15.63
C VAL A 5 -32.27 13.08 -14.71
N MET A 6 -31.54 11.97 -14.84
CA MET A 6 -31.74 10.75 -14.05
C MET A 6 -30.99 10.76 -12.72
N VAL A 7 -30.08 11.70 -12.54
CA VAL A 7 -29.25 11.87 -11.34
C VAL A 7 -29.44 13.28 -10.77
N PRO A 8 -29.17 13.52 -9.49
CA PRO A 8 -29.20 14.86 -8.91
C PRO A 8 -28.30 15.82 -9.69
N LYS A 9 -28.75 17.09 -9.85
CA LYS A 9 -27.93 18.11 -10.53
C LYS A 9 -26.64 18.34 -9.73
N SER A 10 -25.51 18.25 -10.44
CA SER A 10 -24.22 18.69 -9.89
C SER A 10 -24.24 20.20 -9.61
N THR A 11 -23.57 20.61 -8.55
CA THR A 11 -23.30 22.04 -8.25
C THR A 11 -22.01 22.53 -8.92
N LEU A 12 -21.27 21.63 -9.59
CA LEU A 12 -20.02 21.93 -10.31
C LEU A 12 -20.32 22.28 -11.78
N PRO A 13 -19.44 23.06 -12.43
CA PRO A 13 -19.49 23.24 -13.88
C PRO A 13 -19.38 21.89 -14.61
N SER A 14 -20.08 21.76 -15.74
CA SER A 14 -20.09 20.48 -16.50
C SER A 14 -18.82 20.24 -17.31
N TYR A 15 -18.10 21.29 -17.68
CA TYR A 15 -16.92 21.21 -18.56
C TYR A 15 -15.63 21.65 -17.85
N PRO A 16 -14.55 20.82 -17.92
CA PRO A 16 -14.58 19.41 -18.34
C PRO A 16 -15.28 18.53 -17.28
N SER A 17 -15.83 17.38 -17.67
CA SER A 17 -16.47 16.45 -16.73
C SER A 17 -15.46 15.97 -15.69
N THR A 18 -15.79 16.14 -14.39
CA THR A 18 -14.98 15.62 -13.29
C THR A 18 -14.91 14.08 -13.33
N GLU A 19 -16.06 13.42 -13.55
CA GLU A 19 -16.13 11.98 -13.69
C GLU A 19 -15.30 11.47 -14.88
N GLY A 20 -15.38 12.22 -16.02
CA GLY A 20 -14.52 11.96 -17.17
C GLY A 20 -13.04 12.04 -16.84
N ALA A 21 -12.61 13.04 -16.04
CA ALA A 21 -11.22 13.19 -15.65
C ALA A 21 -10.77 12.03 -14.73
N VAL A 22 -11.59 11.61 -13.77
CA VAL A 22 -11.27 10.49 -12.88
C VAL A 22 -11.13 9.18 -13.67
N ILE A 23 -12.10 8.86 -14.54
CA ILE A 23 -12.03 7.63 -15.32
C ILE A 23 -10.89 7.64 -16.34
N GLY A 24 -10.61 8.77 -16.97
CA GLY A 24 -9.48 8.93 -17.89
C GLY A 24 -8.13 8.66 -17.21
N ALA A 25 -7.95 9.16 -15.99
CA ALA A 25 -6.76 8.88 -15.18
C ALA A 25 -6.71 7.41 -14.73
N ALA A 26 -7.82 6.86 -14.23
CA ALA A 26 -7.91 5.49 -13.76
C ALA A 26 -7.57 4.48 -14.87
N VAL A 27 -8.12 4.66 -16.06
CA VAL A 27 -7.86 3.78 -17.22
C VAL A 27 -6.37 3.72 -17.58
N GLU A 28 -5.68 4.85 -17.64
CA GLU A 28 -4.25 4.87 -17.95
C GLU A 28 -3.42 4.15 -16.88
N MET A 29 -3.74 4.38 -15.60
CA MET A 29 -3.04 3.71 -14.49
C MET A 29 -3.34 2.21 -14.47
N MET A 30 -4.60 1.81 -14.66
CA MET A 30 -5.00 0.40 -14.69
C MET A 30 -4.34 -0.36 -15.84
N LYS A 31 -4.23 0.24 -17.03
CA LYS A 31 -3.52 -0.35 -18.16
C LYS A 31 -2.02 -0.57 -17.90
N LEU A 32 -1.40 0.29 -17.09
CA LEU A 32 -0.01 0.10 -16.66
C LEU A 32 0.12 -1.07 -15.66
N LEU A 33 -0.80 -1.14 -14.70
CA LEU A 33 -0.75 -2.13 -13.62
C LEU A 33 -1.22 -3.52 -14.05
N PHE A 34 -2.17 -3.58 -14.99
CA PHE A 34 -2.82 -4.80 -15.47
C PHE A 34 -2.74 -4.89 -17.00
N PRO A 35 -1.54 -5.11 -17.56
CA PRO A 35 -1.38 -5.12 -19.02
C PRO A 35 -2.10 -6.27 -19.73
N GLY A 36 -2.49 -7.33 -19.00
CA GLY A 36 -3.30 -8.44 -19.52
C GLY A 36 -4.79 -8.13 -19.66
N ASP A 37 -5.29 -7.10 -18.97
CA ASP A 37 -6.73 -6.80 -18.85
C ASP A 37 -7.14 -5.55 -19.62
N GLN A 38 -6.36 -5.13 -20.61
CA GLN A 38 -6.57 -3.86 -21.34
C GLN A 38 -7.94 -3.78 -22.00
N GLU A 39 -8.43 -4.88 -22.57
CA GLU A 39 -9.73 -4.94 -23.23
C GLU A 39 -10.87 -4.73 -22.22
N PHE A 40 -10.82 -5.44 -21.09
CA PHE A 40 -11.80 -5.28 -20.00
C PHE A 40 -11.82 -3.85 -19.46
N ILE A 41 -10.64 -3.27 -19.22
CA ILE A 41 -10.50 -1.89 -18.74
C ILE A 41 -11.12 -0.91 -19.75
N GLN A 42 -10.88 -1.13 -21.05
CA GLN A 42 -11.44 -0.28 -22.10
C GLN A 42 -12.96 -0.41 -22.22
N GLN A 43 -13.51 -1.62 -22.07
CA GLN A 43 -14.96 -1.84 -22.03
C GLN A 43 -15.61 -1.10 -20.85
N LYS A 44 -14.98 -1.13 -19.67
CA LYS A 44 -15.48 -0.41 -18.48
C LYS A 44 -15.41 1.11 -18.65
N ALA A 45 -14.38 1.61 -19.30
CA ALA A 45 -14.29 3.04 -19.64
C ALA A 45 -15.43 3.48 -20.57
N GLU A 46 -15.75 2.69 -21.59
CA GLU A 46 -16.86 2.98 -22.52
C GLU A 46 -18.21 2.88 -21.83
N GLU A 47 -18.41 1.88 -20.97
CA GLU A 47 -19.62 1.73 -20.15
C GLU A 47 -19.83 2.98 -19.28
N HIS A 48 -18.78 3.46 -18.59
CA HIS A 48 -18.83 4.68 -17.79
C HIS A 48 -19.16 5.92 -18.62
N ARG A 49 -18.50 6.10 -19.79
CA ARG A 49 -18.79 7.22 -20.70
C ARG A 49 -20.27 7.23 -21.11
N ARG A 50 -20.81 6.06 -21.48
CA ARG A 50 -22.21 5.93 -21.84
C ARG A 50 -23.13 6.25 -20.67
N ALA A 51 -22.80 5.77 -19.46
CA ALA A 51 -23.60 6.05 -18.27
C ALA A 51 -23.67 7.56 -17.97
N SER A 52 -22.55 8.28 -18.04
CA SER A 52 -22.49 9.75 -17.84
C SER A 52 -23.37 10.52 -18.84
N ILE A 53 -23.42 10.07 -20.09
CA ILE A 53 -24.24 10.70 -21.14
C ILE A 53 -25.73 10.33 -20.96
N ILE A 54 -26.04 9.07 -20.74
CA ILE A 54 -27.43 8.57 -20.60
C ILE A 54 -28.09 9.16 -19.36
N SER A 55 -27.34 9.34 -18.28
CA SER A 55 -27.86 9.97 -17.04
C SER A 55 -28.29 11.43 -17.24
N GLY A 56 -27.84 12.08 -18.33
CA GLY A 56 -28.08 13.49 -18.59
C GLY A 56 -27.22 14.44 -17.77
N ALA A 57 -26.21 13.90 -17.07
CA ALA A 57 -25.29 14.72 -16.25
C ALA A 57 -24.32 15.53 -17.09
N ASN A 58 -23.80 14.95 -18.18
CA ASN A 58 -22.81 15.59 -19.05
C ASN A 58 -23.15 15.36 -20.53
N VAL A 59 -22.74 16.25 -21.38
CA VAL A 59 -22.72 16.03 -22.83
C VAL A 59 -21.41 15.35 -23.23
N ARG A 60 -21.40 14.74 -24.43
CA ARG A 60 -20.25 13.97 -24.92
C ARG A 60 -18.95 14.75 -24.87
N SER A 61 -18.94 16.00 -25.32
CA SER A 61 -17.75 16.85 -25.33
C SER A 61 -17.16 17.11 -23.94
N ASP A 62 -18.03 17.22 -22.91
CA ASP A 62 -17.59 17.44 -21.53
C ASP A 62 -16.84 16.19 -21.01
N VAL A 63 -17.41 14.99 -21.30
CA VAL A 63 -16.81 13.70 -20.89
C VAL A 63 -15.49 13.47 -21.60
N GLU A 64 -15.44 13.64 -22.92
CA GLU A 64 -14.22 13.48 -23.72
C GLU A 64 -13.10 14.42 -23.30
N ALA A 65 -13.44 15.68 -23.01
CA ALA A 65 -12.48 16.67 -22.49
C ALA A 65 -11.95 16.25 -21.09
N GLY A 66 -12.84 15.78 -20.22
CA GLY A 66 -12.47 15.24 -18.91
C GLY A 66 -11.51 14.07 -19.04
N GLU A 67 -11.87 13.06 -19.84
CA GLU A 67 -11.02 11.88 -20.07
C GLU A 67 -9.65 12.25 -20.64
N ALA A 68 -9.58 13.19 -21.59
CA ALA A 68 -8.30 13.66 -22.13
C ALA A 68 -7.44 14.33 -21.07
N LEU A 69 -8.04 15.15 -20.21
CA LEU A 69 -7.36 15.77 -19.07
C LEU A 69 -6.83 14.71 -18.10
N GLY A 70 -7.69 13.75 -17.71
CA GLY A 70 -7.33 12.66 -16.82
C GLY A 70 -6.16 11.82 -17.33
N ARG A 71 -6.22 11.41 -18.62
CA ARG A 71 -5.10 10.71 -19.28
C ARG A 71 -3.82 11.51 -19.23
N SER A 72 -3.87 12.80 -19.52
CA SER A 72 -2.69 13.68 -19.50
C SER A 72 -2.04 13.78 -18.14
N VAL A 73 -2.84 13.83 -17.07
CA VAL A 73 -2.34 13.79 -15.68
C VAL A 73 -1.74 12.43 -15.36
N ALA A 74 -2.46 11.33 -15.66
CA ALA A 74 -1.98 9.97 -15.40
C ALA A 74 -0.64 9.66 -16.07
N GLN A 75 -0.40 10.17 -17.29
CA GLN A 75 0.88 10.00 -17.97
C GLN A 75 2.06 10.57 -17.19
N LYS A 76 1.88 11.57 -16.32
CA LYS A 76 2.94 12.07 -15.42
C LYS A 76 3.27 11.04 -14.35
N PHE A 77 2.25 10.37 -13.81
CA PHE A 77 2.45 9.26 -12.86
C PHE A 77 3.08 8.04 -13.53
N VAL A 78 2.64 7.68 -14.74
CA VAL A 78 3.26 6.60 -15.54
C VAL A 78 4.75 6.88 -15.79
N ALA A 79 5.10 8.10 -16.18
CA ALA A 79 6.50 8.51 -16.39
C ALA A 79 7.31 8.41 -15.10
N ARG A 80 6.74 8.82 -13.96
CA ARG A 80 7.35 8.65 -12.65
C ARG A 80 7.54 7.17 -12.31
N ALA A 81 6.50 6.33 -12.43
CA ALA A 81 6.54 4.91 -12.08
C ALA A 81 7.61 4.13 -12.86
N ARG A 82 7.91 4.54 -14.08
CA ARG A 82 9.00 3.95 -14.90
C ARG A 82 10.41 4.28 -14.39
N THR A 83 10.55 5.28 -13.54
CA THR A 83 11.86 5.81 -13.08
C THR A 83 12.00 5.83 -11.56
N ASP A 84 10.99 5.40 -10.81
CA ASP A 84 10.99 5.44 -9.36
C ASP A 84 11.72 4.25 -8.70
N ARG A 85 12.21 3.27 -9.47
CA ARG A 85 12.89 2.05 -9.05
C ARG A 85 11.99 0.96 -8.46
N ALA A 86 10.66 1.10 -8.46
CA ALA A 86 9.77 0.05 -7.95
C ALA A 86 9.96 -1.28 -8.70
N GLY A 87 10.15 -1.25 -10.03
CA GLY A 87 10.43 -2.42 -10.83
C GLY A 87 11.74 -3.17 -10.49
N GLN A 88 12.63 -2.54 -9.73
CA GLN A 88 13.91 -3.11 -9.29
C GLN A 88 13.88 -3.54 -7.82
N ALA A 89 12.76 -3.38 -7.13
CA ALA A 89 12.65 -3.60 -5.69
C ALA A 89 12.88 -5.06 -5.25
N GLY A 90 12.76 -6.02 -6.18
CA GLY A 90 13.03 -7.44 -5.92
C GLY A 90 14.49 -7.77 -5.66
N GLY A 91 15.41 -6.98 -6.17
CA GLY A 91 16.85 -7.23 -6.02
C GLY A 91 17.32 -8.55 -6.67
N ASN A 92 18.46 -9.03 -6.22
CA ASN A 92 19.07 -10.29 -6.67
C ASN A 92 19.75 -11.04 -5.51
N PRO A 93 20.13 -12.33 -5.69
CA PRO A 93 20.71 -13.17 -4.63
C PRO A 93 21.97 -12.56 -3.98
N ALA A 94 22.86 -11.93 -4.73
CA ALA A 94 24.07 -11.33 -4.17
C ALA A 94 23.75 -10.17 -3.21
N GLN A 95 22.73 -9.36 -3.53
CA GLN A 95 22.27 -8.28 -2.66
C GLN A 95 21.64 -8.82 -1.40
N TRP A 96 20.84 -9.89 -1.48
CA TRP A 96 20.20 -10.51 -0.29
C TRP A 96 21.24 -11.10 0.66
N SER A 97 22.25 -11.82 0.12
CA SER A 97 23.34 -12.37 0.92
C SER A 97 24.15 -11.28 1.62
N SER A 98 24.42 -10.17 0.93
CA SER A 98 25.15 -9.04 1.52
C SER A 98 24.40 -8.40 2.71
N MET A 99 23.06 -8.39 2.68
CA MET A 99 22.25 -7.91 3.82
C MET A 99 22.34 -8.86 5.01
N GLU A 100 22.27 -10.17 4.75
CA GLU A 100 22.45 -11.23 5.75
C GLU A 100 23.83 -11.17 6.40
N ASP A 101 24.90 -11.10 5.59
CA ASP A 101 26.28 -10.97 6.06
C ASP A 101 26.49 -9.74 6.93
N THR A 102 25.84 -8.63 6.57
CA THR A 102 25.89 -7.40 7.36
C THR A 102 25.29 -7.59 8.77
N ALA A 103 24.17 -8.31 8.89
CA ALA A 103 23.57 -8.59 10.19
C ALA A 103 24.46 -9.52 11.03
N ILE A 104 25.03 -10.55 10.43
CA ILE A 104 25.98 -11.47 11.07
C ILE A 104 27.22 -10.75 11.57
N THR A 105 27.78 -9.85 10.75
CA THR A 105 28.96 -9.05 11.13
C THR A 105 28.68 -8.14 12.34
N LYS A 106 27.44 -7.71 12.53
CA LYS A 106 27.00 -6.93 13.70
C LYS A 106 26.76 -7.80 14.95
N GLY A 107 26.95 -9.11 14.87
CA GLY A 107 26.69 -10.05 15.96
C GLY A 107 25.22 -10.36 16.21
N GLU A 108 24.34 -10.02 15.27
CA GLU A 108 22.91 -10.29 15.37
C GLU A 108 22.52 -11.56 14.59
N THR A 109 21.44 -12.20 15.00
CA THR A 109 20.85 -13.33 14.24
C THR A 109 20.10 -12.77 13.03
N PRO A 110 20.45 -13.15 11.79
CA PRO A 110 19.75 -12.67 10.61
C PRO A 110 18.38 -13.31 10.46
N TRP A 111 17.47 -12.58 9.81
CA TRP A 111 16.23 -13.15 9.31
C TRP A 111 16.50 -14.17 8.20
N TYR A 112 15.70 -15.24 8.14
CA TYR A 112 15.64 -16.15 7.00
C TYR A 112 14.20 -16.52 6.67
N SER A 113 13.95 -16.89 5.40
CA SER A 113 12.61 -17.32 4.96
C SER A 113 12.23 -18.65 5.64
N LEU A 114 11.03 -18.68 6.22
CA LEU A 114 10.41 -19.88 6.81
C LEU A 114 9.48 -20.61 5.82
N GLU A 115 9.39 -20.14 4.59
CA GLU A 115 8.58 -20.75 3.54
C GLU A 115 9.25 -22.03 2.98
N LEU A 116 8.43 -22.98 2.56
CA LEU A 116 8.87 -24.21 1.91
C LEU A 116 8.09 -24.41 0.59
N PRO A 117 8.77 -24.34 -0.59
CA PRO A 117 10.19 -24.01 -0.77
C PRO A 117 10.51 -22.56 -0.39
N LYS A 118 11.75 -22.31 0.00
CA LYS A 118 12.21 -20.93 0.30
C LYS A 118 12.06 -20.03 -0.94
N ARG A 119 11.36 -18.94 -0.78
CA ARG A 119 11.27 -17.88 -1.79
C ARG A 119 12.26 -16.75 -1.50
N PRO A 120 12.66 -15.98 -2.51
CA PRO A 120 13.37 -14.72 -2.30
C PRO A 120 12.64 -13.82 -1.30
N PRO A 121 13.37 -13.00 -0.51
CA PRO A 121 12.73 -12.03 0.38
C PRO A 121 11.85 -11.07 -0.43
N MET A 122 10.71 -10.67 0.15
CA MET A 122 9.76 -9.80 -0.54
C MET A 122 10.29 -8.38 -0.62
N LEU A 123 10.54 -7.90 -1.83
CA LEU A 123 10.89 -6.52 -2.18
C LEU A 123 12.05 -5.91 -1.34
N PRO A 124 13.21 -6.58 -1.20
CA PRO A 124 14.27 -6.15 -0.30
C PRO A 124 14.85 -4.77 -0.63
N LEU A 125 14.68 -4.29 -1.84
CA LEU A 125 15.13 -2.96 -2.26
C LEU A 125 13.99 -1.92 -2.32
N PHE A 126 12.81 -2.20 -1.78
CA PHE A 126 11.70 -1.25 -1.81
C PHE A 126 12.04 0.05 -1.05
N GLY A 127 12.89 -0.01 -0.03
CA GLY A 127 13.46 1.17 0.64
C GLY A 127 14.31 2.09 -0.27
N LYS A 128 14.60 1.68 -1.51
CA LYS A 128 15.31 2.49 -2.53
C LYS A 128 14.38 3.09 -3.58
N VAL A 129 13.08 2.82 -3.48
CA VAL A 129 12.07 3.44 -4.33
C VAL A 129 12.00 4.94 -4.04
N LYS A 130 11.75 5.74 -5.07
CA LYS A 130 11.68 7.20 -4.95
C LYS A 130 10.39 7.61 -4.22
N PRO A 131 10.44 8.21 -3.04
CA PRO A 131 9.25 8.68 -2.31
C PRO A 131 8.53 9.80 -3.05
N PHE A 132 7.28 10.06 -2.68
CA PHE A 132 6.51 11.18 -3.22
C PHE A 132 6.88 12.51 -2.57
N LEU A 133 7.06 12.51 -1.23
CA LEU A 133 7.10 13.74 -0.43
C LEU A 133 8.52 14.18 -0.01
N PHE A 134 9.50 13.28 -0.08
CA PHE A 134 10.85 13.57 0.38
C PHE A 134 11.90 12.81 -0.45
N ASP A 135 13.16 12.98 -0.13
CA ASP A 135 14.29 12.36 -0.82
C ASP A 135 14.86 11.12 -0.11
N SER A 136 15.82 10.47 -0.75
CA SER A 136 16.46 9.26 -0.19
C SER A 136 17.28 9.56 1.09
N ALA A 137 17.76 10.77 1.29
CA ALA A 137 18.46 11.15 2.52
C ALA A 137 17.47 11.20 3.69
N THR A 138 16.29 11.73 3.46
CA THR A 138 15.19 11.75 4.44
C THR A 138 14.71 10.33 4.78
N VAL A 139 14.66 9.38 3.83
CA VAL A 139 14.37 7.96 4.12
C VAL A 139 15.32 7.42 5.20
N VAL A 140 16.62 7.68 5.03
CA VAL A 140 17.64 7.25 5.99
C VAL A 140 17.50 7.98 7.33
N ALA A 141 17.22 9.27 7.33
CA ALA A 141 17.05 10.06 8.55
C ALA A 141 15.82 9.66 9.37
N LEU A 142 14.76 9.18 8.70
CA LEU A 142 13.53 8.69 9.34
C LEU A 142 13.66 7.25 9.88
N ARG A 143 14.75 6.54 9.56
CA ARG A 143 14.99 5.20 10.09
C ARG A 143 15.07 5.24 11.60
N PRO A 144 14.23 4.50 12.36
CA PRO A 144 14.31 4.47 13.81
C PRO A 144 15.60 3.80 14.28
N GLY A 145 15.93 3.97 15.57
CA GLY A 145 17.03 3.27 16.22
C GLY A 145 16.93 1.75 16.11
N PRO A 146 18.01 1.00 16.44
CA PRO A 146 18.03 -0.44 16.30
C PRO A 146 16.98 -1.13 17.19
N PRO A 147 16.48 -2.30 16.78
CA PRO A 147 15.69 -3.16 17.66
C PRO A 147 16.54 -3.58 18.87
N PRO A 148 15.92 -4.05 19.97
CA PRO A 148 16.66 -4.74 21.02
C PRO A 148 17.44 -5.91 20.42
N SER A 149 18.71 -6.10 20.82
CA SER A 149 19.49 -7.26 20.39
C SER A 149 18.75 -8.55 20.69
N VAL A 150 18.84 -9.51 19.80
CA VAL A 150 18.22 -10.85 19.98
C VAL A 150 18.72 -11.56 21.24
N HIS A 151 19.89 -11.17 21.77
CA HIS A 151 20.50 -11.72 22.98
C HIS A 151 20.11 -10.96 24.25
N SER A 152 19.38 -9.85 24.14
CA SER A 152 19.01 -8.98 25.27
C SER A 152 17.89 -9.58 26.12
N GLU A 153 17.86 -9.23 27.40
CA GLU A 153 16.74 -9.58 28.30
C GLU A 153 15.41 -8.96 27.84
N GLN A 154 15.48 -7.78 27.19
CA GLN A 154 14.29 -7.14 26.62
C GLN A 154 13.68 -8.02 25.53
N MET A 155 14.47 -8.50 24.55
CA MET A 155 13.99 -9.36 23.47
C MET A 155 13.43 -10.67 24.01
N LYS A 156 14.04 -11.26 25.04
CA LYS A 156 13.51 -12.44 25.70
C LYS A 156 12.13 -12.20 26.29
N LYS A 157 11.94 -11.10 27.01
CA LYS A 157 10.63 -10.72 27.59
C LYS A 157 9.58 -10.51 26.51
N GLU A 158 9.89 -9.76 25.45
CA GLU A 158 8.97 -9.51 24.34
C GLU A 158 8.60 -10.81 23.59
N THR A 159 9.53 -11.74 23.45
CA THR A 159 9.26 -13.06 22.85
C THR A 159 8.36 -13.94 23.73
N VAL A 160 8.51 -13.85 25.05
CA VAL A 160 7.63 -14.53 26.02
C VAL A 160 6.22 -13.92 25.97
N GLU A 161 6.09 -12.60 25.93
CA GLU A 161 4.80 -11.90 25.80
C GLU A 161 4.02 -12.38 24.58
N ILE A 162 4.67 -12.47 23.42
CA ILE A 162 4.03 -12.99 22.20
C ILE A 162 3.57 -14.44 22.40
N TYR A 163 4.42 -15.27 23.01
CA TYR A 163 4.07 -16.67 23.28
C TYR A 163 2.84 -16.78 24.19
N GLU A 164 2.76 -16.01 25.25
CA GLU A 164 1.63 -16.00 26.18
C GLU A 164 0.33 -15.53 25.51
N MET A 165 0.41 -14.49 24.65
CA MET A 165 -0.75 -14.02 23.90
C MET A 165 -1.30 -15.08 22.93
N ILE A 166 -0.43 -15.84 22.26
CA ILE A 166 -0.82 -16.88 21.31
C ILE A 166 -1.29 -18.14 22.03
N ALA A 167 -0.70 -18.48 23.18
CA ALA A 167 -1.06 -19.68 23.95
C ALA A 167 -2.51 -19.65 24.46
N ASN A 168 -3.09 -18.46 24.61
CA ASN A 168 -4.46 -18.25 25.10
C ASN A 168 -5.31 -17.51 24.08
N PRO A 169 -5.61 -18.09 22.90
CA PRO A 169 -6.40 -17.45 21.88
C PRO A 169 -7.88 -17.37 22.34
N THR A 170 -8.38 -16.16 22.51
CA THR A 170 -9.82 -15.94 22.66
C THR A 170 -10.47 -15.75 21.28
N ARG A 171 -11.78 -15.96 21.17
CA ARG A 171 -12.53 -15.69 19.94
C ARG A 171 -12.37 -14.23 19.49
N GLU A 172 -12.38 -13.30 20.43
CA GLU A 172 -12.18 -11.88 20.19
C GLU A 172 -10.79 -11.61 19.61
N ARG A 173 -9.72 -12.09 20.27
CA ARG A 173 -8.34 -11.94 19.78
C ARG A 173 -8.14 -12.54 18.40
N THR A 174 -8.70 -13.72 18.17
CA THR A 174 -8.65 -14.36 16.84
C THR A 174 -9.36 -13.51 15.79
N GLY A 175 -10.53 -12.94 16.12
CA GLY A 175 -11.26 -12.03 15.24
C GLY A 175 -10.45 -10.78 14.89
N ILE A 176 -9.77 -10.15 15.88
CA ILE A 176 -8.90 -8.98 15.67
C ILE A 176 -7.72 -9.35 14.75
N VAL A 177 -7.09 -10.51 14.98
CA VAL A 177 -5.98 -10.97 14.14
C VAL A 177 -6.43 -11.14 12.68
N HIS A 178 -7.56 -11.81 12.45
CA HIS A 178 -8.07 -12.00 11.09
C HIS A 178 -8.50 -10.71 10.41
N PHE A 179 -9.07 -9.77 11.17
CA PHE A 179 -9.46 -8.45 10.65
C PHE A 179 -8.25 -7.65 10.13
N TRP A 180 -7.11 -7.72 10.85
CA TRP A 180 -5.89 -6.98 10.49
C TRP A 180 -4.83 -7.84 9.79
N ALA A 181 -5.14 -9.07 9.39
CA ALA A 181 -4.14 -9.96 8.80
C ALA A 181 -3.54 -9.42 7.49
N ASP A 182 -4.38 -8.89 6.62
CA ASP A 182 -4.02 -8.19 5.38
C ASP A 182 -2.91 -8.88 4.56
N GLY A 183 -2.96 -10.21 4.52
CA GLY A 183 -1.96 -11.03 3.87
C GLY A 183 -2.07 -11.03 2.34
N VAL A 184 -1.22 -11.82 1.70
CA VAL A 184 -1.23 -12.02 0.24
C VAL A 184 -2.60 -12.53 -0.22
N GLY A 185 -3.14 -11.93 -1.26
CA GLY A 185 -4.48 -12.24 -1.79
C GLY A 185 -5.62 -11.43 -1.16
N THR A 186 -5.31 -10.54 -0.23
CA THR A 186 -6.27 -9.54 0.31
C THR A 186 -6.02 -8.16 -0.28
N SER A 187 -6.81 -7.16 0.15
CA SER A 187 -6.58 -5.74 -0.19
C SER A 187 -5.24 -5.19 0.33
N THR A 188 -4.53 -5.94 1.17
CA THR A 188 -3.32 -5.55 1.88
C THR A 188 -3.55 -4.37 2.85
N PRO A 189 -2.58 -3.96 3.69
CA PRO A 189 -2.81 -2.86 4.63
C PRO A 189 -3.24 -1.55 3.96
N SER A 190 -2.70 -1.25 2.78
CA SER A 190 -3.06 -0.02 2.06
C SER A 190 -4.53 -0.01 1.64
N GLY A 191 -5.00 -1.07 0.97
CA GLY A 191 -6.41 -1.16 0.54
C GLY A 191 -7.38 -1.31 1.71
N HIS A 192 -6.96 -1.90 2.83
CA HIS A 192 -7.79 -1.94 4.04
C HIS A 192 -7.99 -0.52 4.61
N TRP A 193 -6.94 0.30 4.65
CA TRP A 193 -7.06 1.70 5.06
C TRP A 193 -7.84 2.54 4.05
N ASP A 194 -7.79 2.22 2.74
CA ASP A 194 -8.68 2.83 1.75
C ASP A 194 -10.15 2.49 2.01
N ASP A 195 -10.47 1.25 2.37
CA ASP A 195 -11.85 0.84 2.73
C ASP A 195 -12.36 1.57 3.99
N ILE A 196 -11.51 1.69 5.03
CA ILE A 196 -11.82 2.46 6.23
C ILE A 196 -12.08 3.92 5.87
N ALA A 197 -11.19 4.53 5.07
CA ALA A 197 -11.35 5.91 4.63
C ALA A 197 -12.62 6.13 3.80
N ALA A 198 -12.93 5.21 2.87
CA ALA A 198 -14.15 5.27 2.07
C ALA A 198 -15.41 5.25 2.95
N LYS A 199 -15.45 4.36 3.95
CA LYS A 199 -16.57 4.28 4.90
C LYS A 199 -16.74 5.56 5.70
N ASP A 200 -15.64 6.18 6.15
CA ASP A 200 -15.71 7.47 6.83
C ASP A 200 -16.19 8.58 5.89
N PHE A 201 -15.65 8.65 4.67
CA PHE A 201 -16.03 9.69 3.70
C PHE A 201 -17.50 9.62 3.28
N LEU A 202 -18.12 8.42 3.26
CA LEU A 202 -19.55 8.25 3.01
C LEU A 202 -20.40 8.93 4.09
N THR A 203 -19.91 9.10 5.31
CA THR A 203 -20.61 9.82 6.39
C THR A 203 -20.47 11.34 6.27
N LYS A 204 -19.56 11.82 5.39
CA LYS A 204 -19.28 13.24 5.15
C LYS A 204 -19.88 13.65 3.82
N ASN A 205 -20.36 14.85 3.72
CA ASN A 205 -20.87 15.38 2.46
C ASN A 205 -19.71 15.95 1.61
N TYR A 206 -18.75 15.11 1.24
CA TYR A 206 -17.60 15.51 0.44
C TYR A 206 -17.92 15.45 -1.06
N SER A 207 -17.41 16.46 -1.81
CA SER A 207 -17.41 16.40 -3.27
C SER A 207 -16.42 15.35 -3.79
N GLU A 208 -16.62 14.90 -5.03
CA GLU A 208 -15.72 13.96 -5.73
C GLU A 208 -14.26 14.43 -5.72
N ILE A 209 -14.04 15.72 -5.94
CA ILE A 209 -12.69 16.32 -5.91
C ILE A 209 -12.06 16.15 -4.53
N ARG A 210 -12.85 16.30 -3.46
CA ARG A 210 -12.38 16.13 -2.09
C ARG A 210 -12.06 14.68 -1.77
N TRP A 211 -12.86 13.74 -2.28
CA TRP A 211 -12.56 12.30 -2.20
C TRP A 211 -11.23 12.00 -2.90
N ALA A 212 -11.07 12.39 -4.15
CA ALA A 212 -9.86 12.16 -4.92
C ALA A 212 -8.62 12.73 -4.22
N ARG A 213 -8.71 13.96 -3.68
CA ARG A 213 -7.62 14.59 -2.92
C ARG A 213 -7.27 13.80 -1.66
N ASN A 214 -8.27 13.39 -0.89
CA ASN A 214 -8.04 12.70 0.37
C ASN A 214 -7.42 11.31 0.14
N PHE A 215 -7.90 10.56 -0.86
CA PHE A 215 -7.26 9.30 -1.25
C PHE A 215 -5.84 9.50 -1.78
N ALA A 216 -5.57 10.56 -2.54
CA ALA A 216 -4.22 10.86 -3.00
C ALA A 216 -3.27 11.12 -1.82
N LEU A 217 -3.68 11.90 -0.82
CA LEU A 217 -2.88 12.16 0.38
C LEU A 217 -2.64 10.89 1.19
N LEU A 218 -3.69 10.10 1.40
CA LEU A 218 -3.60 8.82 2.12
C LEU A 218 -2.62 7.87 1.43
N ASN A 219 -2.80 7.64 0.14
CA ASN A 219 -1.99 6.66 -0.59
C ASN A 219 -0.53 7.11 -0.79
N MET A 220 -0.27 8.42 -0.96
CA MET A 220 1.11 8.93 -0.96
C MET A 220 1.78 8.74 0.41
N ALA A 221 1.07 9.01 1.50
CA ALA A 221 1.60 8.80 2.85
C ALA A 221 1.87 7.30 3.13
N LEU A 222 0.94 6.41 2.74
CA LEU A 222 1.12 4.96 2.87
C LEU A 222 2.31 4.44 2.06
N ASN A 223 2.47 4.91 0.82
CA ASN A 223 3.60 4.54 -0.02
C ASN A 223 4.94 4.97 0.59
N ASP A 224 5.02 6.21 1.03
CA ASP A 224 6.26 6.76 1.58
C ASP A 224 6.60 6.13 2.95
N ALA A 225 5.59 5.84 3.76
CA ALA A 225 5.72 5.05 4.99
C ALA A 225 6.23 3.62 4.71
N ALA A 226 5.73 2.97 3.64
CA ALA A 226 6.21 1.67 3.20
C ALA A 226 7.69 1.70 2.80
N ILE A 227 8.13 2.75 2.10
CA ILE A 227 9.53 2.90 1.69
C ILE A 227 10.44 2.98 2.92
N VAL A 228 10.12 3.83 3.90
CA VAL A 228 10.89 3.93 5.15
C VAL A 228 10.85 2.63 5.96
N CYS A 229 9.69 1.99 6.01
CA CYS A 229 9.52 0.70 6.68
C CYS A 229 10.42 -0.39 6.07
N TRP A 230 10.43 -0.53 4.74
CA TRP A 230 11.24 -1.52 4.03
C TRP A 230 12.73 -1.20 4.10
N ASP A 231 13.14 0.07 4.00
CA ASP A 231 14.51 0.49 4.25
C ASP A 231 14.97 0.03 5.63
N THR A 232 14.18 0.27 6.66
CA THR A 232 14.47 -0.13 8.04
C THR A 232 14.56 -1.65 8.20
N LYS A 233 13.58 -2.39 7.66
CA LYS A 233 13.54 -3.86 7.74
C LYS A 233 14.79 -4.51 7.17
N PHE A 234 15.20 -4.10 5.99
CA PHE A 234 16.34 -4.70 5.30
C PHE A 234 17.68 -4.12 5.74
N TYR A 235 17.70 -2.98 6.42
CA TYR A 235 18.89 -2.45 7.09
C TYR A 235 19.24 -3.23 8.36
N TYR A 236 18.25 -3.55 9.20
CA TYR A 236 18.48 -4.31 10.43
C TYR A 236 18.42 -5.81 10.24
N PHE A 237 17.71 -6.29 9.26
CA PHE A 237 17.55 -7.69 8.89
C PHE A 237 17.14 -8.60 10.05
N ASN A 238 16.29 -8.09 10.94
CA ASN A 238 15.94 -8.65 12.23
C ASN A 238 15.04 -9.89 12.10
N PRO A 239 15.31 -10.98 12.85
CA PRO A 239 14.55 -12.24 12.73
C PRO A 239 13.12 -12.11 13.22
N ARG A 240 12.26 -13.01 12.76
CA ARG A 240 10.88 -13.13 13.26
C ARG A 240 10.85 -13.79 14.65
N PRO A 241 9.86 -13.47 15.51
CA PRO A 241 9.71 -14.09 16.82
C PRO A 241 9.69 -15.63 16.76
N THR A 242 9.12 -16.22 15.70
CA THR A 242 9.08 -17.66 15.44
C THR A 242 10.45 -18.27 15.18
N GLN A 243 11.45 -17.49 14.79
CA GLN A 243 12.85 -17.94 14.66
C GLN A 243 13.56 -17.93 16.01
N LEU A 244 13.16 -17.05 16.93
CA LEU A 244 13.73 -16.92 18.28
C LEU A 244 13.12 -17.92 19.25
N ASN A 245 11.84 -18.29 19.06
CA ASN A 245 11.14 -19.26 19.90
C ASN A 245 10.24 -20.15 19.05
N ALA A 246 10.65 -21.40 18.84
CA ALA A 246 9.94 -22.41 18.05
C ALA A 246 8.55 -22.81 18.61
N ARG A 247 8.25 -22.46 19.86
CA ARG A 247 6.92 -22.68 20.46
C ARG A 247 5.87 -21.66 19.99
N ILE A 248 6.29 -20.53 19.40
CA ILE A 248 5.38 -19.55 18.84
C ILE A 248 4.76 -20.12 17.56
N LYS A 249 3.45 -20.34 17.58
CA LYS A 249 2.66 -20.79 16.43
C LYS A 249 1.69 -19.69 16.05
N THR A 250 1.95 -19.03 14.93
CA THR A 250 1.13 -17.90 14.48
C THR A 250 -0.27 -18.31 14.03
N LEU A 251 -1.25 -17.45 14.23
CA LEU A 251 -2.63 -17.65 13.77
C LEU A 251 -2.79 -17.39 12.25
N THR A 252 -1.83 -16.70 11.65
CA THR A 252 -1.79 -16.37 10.21
C THR A 252 -0.44 -16.75 9.62
N GLY A 253 -0.32 -16.67 8.30
CA GLY A 253 0.96 -16.87 7.62
C GLY A 253 2.04 -15.90 8.10
N ILE A 254 3.30 -16.35 8.08
CA ILE A 254 4.44 -15.51 8.44
C ILE A 254 4.91 -14.78 7.19
N PRO A 255 4.95 -13.43 7.19
CA PRO A 255 5.39 -12.67 6.04
C PRO A 255 6.86 -12.95 5.68
N ASN A 256 7.17 -13.03 4.39
CA ASN A 256 8.49 -13.35 3.87
C ASN A 256 9.43 -12.13 3.80
N PHE A 257 9.60 -11.46 4.93
CA PHE A 257 10.51 -10.31 5.11
C PHE A 257 10.86 -10.11 6.61
N PRO A 258 11.96 -9.38 6.93
CA PRO A 258 12.40 -9.16 8.31
C PRO A 258 11.33 -8.53 9.23
N ALA A 259 11.45 -8.74 10.54
CA ALA A 259 10.44 -8.35 11.51
C ALA A 259 10.35 -6.84 11.75
N TYR A 260 11.47 -6.23 12.19
CA TYR A 260 11.54 -4.84 12.65
C TYR A 260 11.73 -3.88 11.48
N ILE A 261 10.95 -2.83 11.39
CA ILE A 261 9.80 -2.38 12.20
C ILE A 261 8.52 -3.06 11.72
N SER A 262 7.43 -2.96 12.52
CA SER A 262 6.12 -3.48 12.11
C SER A 262 5.56 -2.74 10.90
N GLY A 263 5.28 -3.47 9.80
CA GLY A 263 4.62 -2.91 8.61
C GLY A 263 3.23 -2.40 8.93
N HIS A 264 2.38 -3.21 9.56
CA HIS A 264 1.02 -2.81 9.94
C HIS A 264 1.00 -1.55 10.81
N SER A 265 1.87 -1.45 11.82
CA SER A 265 1.93 -0.25 12.67
C SER A 265 2.38 0.98 11.90
N THR A 266 3.30 0.81 10.95
CA THR A 266 3.78 1.92 10.09
C THR A 266 2.68 2.43 9.18
N PHE A 267 1.97 1.54 8.49
CA PHE A 267 0.83 1.91 7.65
C PHE A 267 -0.28 2.54 8.47
N SER A 268 -0.66 1.92 9.61
CA SER A 268 -1.72 2.44 10.46
C SER A 268 -1.38 3.81 11.05
N GLY A 269 -0.12 4.03 11.46
CA GLY A 269 0.33 5.33 11.95
C GLY A 269 0.25 6.42 10.88
N ALA A 270 0.65 6.11 9.65
CA ALA A 270 0.55 7.04 8.52
C ALA A 270 -0.92 7.33 8.16
N ALA A 271 -1.76 6.31 8.06
CA ALA A 271 -3.17 6.46 7.73
C ALA A 271 -3.93 7.27 8.80
N ALA A 272 -3.75 6.94 10.08
CA ALA A 272 -4.40 7.64 11.17
C ALA A 272 -3.97 9.11 11.31
N ALA A 273 -2.78 9.47 10.84
CA ALA A 273 -2.33 10.86 10.82
C ALA A 273 -2.94 11.69 9.67
N ILE A 274 -3.40 11.03 8.60
CA ILE A 274 -4.01 11.69 7.44
C ILE A 274 -5.53 11.79 7.59
N LEU A 275 -6.20 10.77 8.15
CA LEU A 275 -7.65 10.71 8.32
C LEU A 275 -8.11 11.48 9.56
#